data_07fc115a04f9f502ee8776fab9780e1c
#
_entry.id   07fc115a04f9f502ee8776fab9780e1c
#
_cell.length_a   1.000
_cell.length_b   1.000
_cell.length_c   1.000
_cell.angle_alpha   90.00
_cell.angle_beta   90.00
_cell.angle_gamma   90.00
#
_symmetry.space_group_name_H-M   'P 1'
#
loop_
_entity.id
_entity.type
_entity.pdbx_description
1 polymer ?
#
loop_
_entity_poly.entity_id
_entity_poly.type
_entity_poly.pdbx_seq_one_letter_code
_entity_poly.pdbx_strand_id
1 'polypeptide(L)'
;MTYLRITLAALAALALGAGFTPATGAAQQKLKVHISVDMEGVGGVVTGEQLGPSGFEYGRFREFMTREALAAIEAATRAGATEIIVADSHGNGQNLLIDQLPAEVRVIRSWPRRLGMVAGIDDTVDAAIFIGYHAGTNNPAGVRAHTFSSANLTRVALNGTDVTEGSWNAAIAGHFGVPVIMMSGDDAAIAEVRKAVGDLEAAETKRSLGFHSALTLTPQASATLIGNRVSAAMSRRSAFRPLKVQTPVTVDVSFKHYLPSEILAYLPLFERTDSHSVRFRAKDMVEASAIMSFIGDYRPDITP
;
A
#
# COMPACT_ATOMS: atom_id res chain seq x y z
N MET A 1 9.72 95.89 39.62
CA MET A 1 10.87 95.01 39.33
C MET A 1 10.52 93.62 39.82
N THR A 2 10.02 92.79 38.96
CA THR A 2 9.55 91.40 39.34
C THR A 2 10.16 90.42 38.38
N TYR A 3 11.02 89.55 38.88
CA TYR A 3 11.72 88.57 38.11
C TYR A 3 10.82 87.31 37.87
N LEU A 4 10.64 86.96 36.55
CA LEU A 4 9.92 85.80 36.10
C LEU A 4 10.90 84.64 36.04
N ARG A 5 10.68 83.54 36.79
CA ARG A 5 11.45 82.32 36.74
C ARG A 5 10.75 81.35 35.79
N ILE A 6 11.46 80.99 34.73
CA ILE A 6 11.04 79.99 33.76
C ILE A 6 11.59 78.63 34.22
N THR A 7 10.74 77.68 34.48
CA THR A 7 11.07 76.30 34.83
C THR A 7 11.01 75.48 33.53
N LEU A 8 12.14 74.90 33.06
CA LEU A 8 12.18 73.91 32.01
C LEU A 8 11.74 72.55 32.54
N ALA A 9 10.69 71.98 31.93
CA ALA A 9 10.29 70.60 32.15
C ALA A 9 10.96 69.76 31.07
N ALA A 10 11.80 68.81 31.47
CA ALA A 10 12.40 67.83 30.59
C ALA A 10 11.41 66.66 30.34
N LEU A 11 10.94 66.45 29.10
CA LEU A 11 10.21 65.27 28.71
C LEU A 11 11.20 64.13 28.42
N ALA A 12 11.17 63.08 29.22
CA ALA A 12 11.84 61.80 28.94
C ALA A 12 10.94 60.98 28.04
N ALA A 13 11.38 60.76 26.79
CA ALA A 13 10.71 59.82 25.86
C ALA A 13 11.15 58.39 26.19
N LEU A 14 10.25 57.57 26.71
CA LEU A 14 10.42 56.12 26.81
C LEU A 14 10.23 55.52 25.40
N ALA A 15 11.32 55.07 24.77
CA ALA A 15 11.28 54.26 23.59
C ALA A 15 10.96 52.79 23.98
N LEU A 16 9.70 52.35 23.80
CA LEU A 16 9.34 50.92 23.83
C LEU A 16 9.93 50.25 22.59
N GLY A 17 11.06 49.57 22.76
CA GLY A 17 11.61 48.68 21.81
C GLY A 17 10.75 47.41 21.72
N ALA A 18 9.84 47.32 20.74
CA ALA A 18 9.18 46.09 20.40
C ALA A 18 10.24 45.11 19.81
N GLY A 19 10.72 44.21 20.65
CA GLY A 19 11.59 43.12 20.21
C GLY A 19 10.81 42.21 19.28
N PHE A 20 11.09 42.28 17.97
CA PHE A 20 10.72 41.25 16.99
C PHE A 20 11.51 39.99 17.33
N THR A 21 10.92 39.04 18.06
CA THR A 21 11.41 37.69 18.11
C THR A 21 11.08 37.05 16.72
N PRO A 22 12.08 36.63 15.93
CA PRO A 22 11.78 35.88 14.73
C PRO A 22 11.06 34.60 15.18
N ALA A 23 9.84 34.39 14.69
CA ALA A 23 9.16 33.11 14.84
C ALA A 23 10.12 32.04 14.26
N THR A 24 10.68 31.22 15.12
CA THR A 24 11.39 30.01 14.70
C THR A 24 10.38 29.19 13.91
N GLY A 25 10.51 29.17 12.59
CA GLY A 25 9.68 28.37 11.74
C GLY A 25 9.72 26.93 12.27
N ALA A 26 8.61 26.43 12.79
CA ALA A 26 8.50 25.03 13.16
C ALA A 26 8.89 24.24 11.94
N ALA A 27 9.95 23.42 12.04
CA ALA A 27 10.36 22.54 10.96
C ALA A 27 9.12 21.73 10.56
N GLN A 28 8.70 21.86 9.30
CA GLN A 28 7.53 21.15 8.80
C GLN A 28 7.76 19.67 9.07
N GLN A 29 6.89 19.07 9.89
CA GLN A 29 7.02 17.68 10.26
C GLN A 29 6.97 16.84 8.98
N LYS A 30 8.00 16.07 8.70
CA LYS A 30 8.02 15.18 7.54
C LYS A 30 6.88 14.19 7.68
N LEU A 31 6.07 14.08 6.64
CA LEU A 31 4.96 13.13 6.55
C LEU A 31 5.21 12.25 5.32
N LYS A 32 5.64 11.02 5.57
CA LYS A 32 6.01 10.04 4.54
C LYS A 32 4.88 9.04 4.33
N VAL A 33 4.41 8.92 3.10
CA VAL A 33 3.32 8.02 2.71
C VAL A 33 3.83 6.99 1.72
N HIS A 34 3.51 5.72 1.95
CA HIS A 34 3.74 4.63 1.02
C HIS A 34 2.43 4.27 0.30
N ILE A 35 2.46 4.22 -1.03
CA ILE A 35 1.31 3.83 -1.85
C ILE A 35 1.70 2.58 -2.65
N SER A 36 1.06 1.45 -2.35
CA SER A 36 1.19 0.23 -3.15
C SER A 36 0.04 0.16 -4.14
N VAL A 37 0.34 -0.01 -5.42
CA VAL A 37 -0.64 0.04 -6.50
C VAL A 37 -0.68 -1.30 -7.21
N ASP A 38 -1.83 -1.96 -7.16
CA ASP A 38 -2.16 -3.20 -7.86
C ASP A 38 -3.18 -2.93 -8.96
N MET A 39 -3.53 -3.91 -9.77
CA MET A 39 -4.35 -3.66 -10.95
C MET A 39 -5.71 -4.37 -10.95
N GLU A 40 -5.82 -5.52 -10.34
CA GLU A 40 -7.07 -6.30 -10.31
C GLU A 40 -8.24 -5.54 -9.70
N GLY A 41 -7.98 -4.75 -8.67
CA GLY A 41 -8.99 -3.93 -7.99
C GLY A 41 -9.30 -2.60 -8.67
N VAL A 42 -8.60 -2.21 -9.73
CA VAL A 42 -8.85 -0.97 -10.49
C VAL A 42 -10.25 -1.00 -11.11
N GLY A 43 -10.95 0.14 -11.10
CA GLY A 43 -12.28 0.28 -11.68
C GLY A 43 -12.31 -0.19 -13.14
N GLY A 44 -13.25 -1.10 -13.46
CA GLY A 44 -13.40 -1.68 -14.79
C GLY A 44 -12.63 -2.97 -15.07
N VAL A 45 -11.61 -3.32 -14.28
CA VAL A 45 -10.88 -4.59 -14.46
C VAL A 45 -11.74 -5.78 -14.06
N VAL A 46 -11.88 -6.77 -14.94
CA VAL A 46 -12.68 -7.99 -14.74
C VAL A 46 -12.04 -9.25 -15.30
N THR A 47 -11.17 -9.14 -16.32
CA THR A 47 -10.54 -10.30 -16.97
C THR A 47 -9.03 -10.13 -17.14
N GLY A 48 -8.34 -11.16 -17.61
CA GLY A 48 -6.92 -11.10 -17.94
C GLY A 48 -6.55 -10.13 -19.06
N GLU A 49 -7.55 -9.74 -19.90
CA GLU A 49 -7.34 -8.82 -21.02
C GLU A 49 -6.94 -7.41 -20.59
N GLN A 50 -7.24 -7.05 -19.34
CA GLN A 50 -6.84 -5.76 -18.76
C GLN A 50 -5.51 -5.83 -18.00
N LEU A 51 -5.01 -7.05 -17.67
CA LEU A 51 -4.03 -7.24 -16.61
C LEU A 51 -2.59 -7.50 -17.08
N GLY A 52 -2.36 -7.70 -18.35
CA GLY A 52 -1.00 -8.02 -18.83
C GLY A 52 -0.73 -7.60 -20.27
N PRO A 53 0.56 -7.52 -20.66
CA PRO A 53 0.98 -6.97 -21.96
C PRO A 53 0.38 -7.66 -23.18
N SER A 54 -0.06 -8.93 -23.05
CA SER A 54 -0.73 -9.66 -24.12
C SER A 54 -2.22 -9.36 -24.24
N GLY A 55 -2.82 -8.71 -23.25
CA GLY A 55 -4.25 -8.39 -23.26
C GLY A 55 -4.55 -7.18 -24.13
N PHE A 56 -5.64 -7.25 -24.89
CA PHE A 56 -5.99 -6.20 -25.88
C PHE A 56 -6.39 -4.87 -25.23
N GLU A 57 -6.81 -4.86 -23.96
CA GLU A 57 -7.17 -3.65 -23.22
C GLU A 57 -6.07 -3.15 -22.27
N TYR A 58 -5.00 -3.92 -22.06
CA TYR A 58 -3.97 -3.62 -21.06
C TYR A 58 -3.40 -2.20 -21.17
N GLY A 59 -3.06 -1.77 -22.38
CA GLY A 59 -2.55 -0.40 -22.60
C GLY A 59 -3.50 0.68 -22.08
N ARG A 60 -4.81 0.50 -22.29
CA ARG A 60 -5.83 1.41 -21.82
C ARG A 60 -6.02 1.37 -20.30
N PHE A 61 -5.96 0.17 -19.72
CA PHE A 61 -6.15 0.00 -18.28
C PHE A 61 -4.94 0.44 -17.45
N ARG A 62 -3.73 0.48 -18.03
CA ARG A 62 -2.59 1.16 -17.40
C ARG A 62 -2.86 2.65 -17.15
N GLU A 63 -3.56 3.33 -18.07
CA GLU A 63 -3.98 4.72 -17.86
C GLU A 63 -4.96 4.86 -16.69
N PHE A 64 -5.88 3.90 -16.54
CA PHE A 64 -6.84 3.90 -15.43
C PHE A 64 -6.15 3.62 -14.09
N MET A 65 -5.27 2.63 -14.03
CA MET A 65 -4.42 2.36 -12.87
C MET A 65 -3.59 3.58 -12.46
N THR A 66 -2.95 4.23 -13.44
CA THR A 66 -2.15 5.44 -13.19
C THR A 66 -3.02 6.59 -12.68
N ARG A 67 -4.24 6.75 -13.22
CA ARG A 67 -5.19 7.77 -12.75
C ARG A 67 -5.64 7.54 -11.32
N GLU A 68 -5.90 6.30 -10.91
CA GLU A 68 -6.23 5.97 -9.53
C GLU A 68 -5.05 6.23 -8.58
N ALA A 69 -3.83 5.88 -8.99
CA ALA A 69 -2.61 6.21 -8.26
C ALA A 69 -2.42 7.74 -8.13
N LEU A 70 -2.61 8.49 -9.20
CA LEU A 70 -2.54 9.97 -9.19
C LEU A 70 -3.56 10.58 -8.23
N ALA A 71 -4.80 10.09 -8.22
CA ALA A 71 -5.82 10.57 -7.30
C ALA A 71 -5.40 10.38 -5.82
N ALA A 72 -4.76 9.25 -5.51
CA ALA A 72 -4.22 8.99 -4.18
C ALA A 72 -3.02 9.89 -3.84
N ILE A 73 -2.07 10.04 -4.76
CA ILE A 73 -0.89 10.90 -4.62
C ILE A 73 -1.31 12.35 -4.36
N GLU A 74 -2.17 12.90 -5.20
CA GLU A 74 -2.65 14.28 -5.08
C GLU A 74 -3.39 14.52 -3.77
N ALA A 75 -4.24 13.58 -3.35
CA ALA A 75 -4.97 13.69 -2.09
C ALA A 75 -4.03 13.63 -0.89
N ALA A 76 -3.03 12.74 -0.89
CA ALA A 76 -2.02 12.66 0.16
C ALA A 76 -1.16 13.93 0.22
N THR A 77 -0.74 14.46 -0.93
CA THR A 77 0.03 15.72 -1.03
C THR A 77 -0.77 16.90 -0.48
N ARG A 78 -2.05 17.05 -0.90
CA ARG A 78 -2.93 18.10 -0.36
C ARG A 78 -3.16 17.98 1.15
N ALA A 79 -3.09 16.76 1.69
CA ALA A 79 -3.19 16.50 3.13
C ALA A 79 -1.86 16.68 3.88
N GLY A 80 -0.80 17.14 3.21
CA GLY A 80 0.48 17.49 3.82
C GLY A 80 1.56 16.41 3.73
N ALA A 81 1.39 15.35 2.94
CA ALA A 81 2.47 14.41 2.67
C ALA A 81 3.65 15.15 1.99
N THR A 82 4.84 15.01 2.58
CA THR A 82 6.09 15.66 2.11
C THR A 82 7.01 14.69 1.38
N GLU A 83 6.79 13.39 1.54
CA GLU A 83 7.50 12.32 0.84
C GLU A 83 6.50 11.24 0.46
N ILE A 84 6.46 10.85 -0.81
CA ILE A 84 5.60 9.79 -1.31
C ILE A 84 6.43 8.77 -2.07
N ILE A 85 6.32 7.51 -1.65
CA ILE A 85 6.87 6.36 -2.35
C ILE A 85 5.70 5.58 -2.96
N VAL A 86 5.76 5.32 -4.26
CA VAL A 86 4.77 4.50 -4.97
C VAL A 86 5.43 3.21 -5.42
N ALA A 87 4.85 2.07 -5.06
CA ALA A 87 5.26 0.75 -5.54
C ALA A 87 4.28 0.26 -6.61
N ASP A 88 4.77 0.06 -7.82
CA ASP A 88 4.04 -0.66 -8.87
C ASP A 88 4.05 -2.15 -8.52
N SER A 89 2.90 -2.68 -8.12
CA SER A 89 2.81 -3.95 -7.40
C SER A 89 2.02 -5.03 -8.13
N HIS A 90 1.66 -4.78 -9.39
CA HIS A 90 0.95 -5.74 -10.22
C HIS A 90 1.87 -6.44 -11.23
N GLY A 91 1.67 -7.73 -11.42
CA GLY A 91 2.26 -8.52 -12.51
C GLY A 91 3.78 -8.33 -12.63
N ASN A 92 4.24 -7.70 -13.70
CA ASN A 92 5.67 -7.45 -13.95
C ASN A 92 6.24 -6.22 -13.21
N GLY A 93 5.42 -5.47 -12.47
CA GLY A 93 5.82 -4.23 -11.79
C GLY A 93 6.19 -3.08 -12.72
N GLN A 94 5.62 -3.03 -13.92
CA GLN A 94 5.90 -2.02 -14.96
C GLN A 94 4.61 -1.46 -15.57
N ASN A 95 3.56 -1.35 -14.78
CA ASN A 95 2.21 -1.03 -15.23
C ASN A 95 1.94 0.48 -15.21
N LEU A 96 2.41 1.19 -14.19
CA LEU A 96 2.22 2.62 -14.08
C LEU A 96 2.92 3.39 -15.21
N LEU A 97 2.25 4.40 -15.75
CA LEU A 97 2.80 5.34 -16.72
C LEU A 97 3.57 6.42 -15.96
N ILE A 98 4.86 6.15 -15.71
CA ILE A 98 5.69 6.95 -14.81
C ILE A 98 5.93 8.39 -15.29
N ASP A 99 5.83 8.63 -16.59
CA ASP A 99 5.90 9.95 -17.22
C ASP A 99 4.69 10.85 -16.87
N GLN A 100 3.61 10.27 -16.33
CA GLN A 100 2.44 11.00 -15.87
C GLN A 100 2.48 11.30 -14.36
N LEU A 101 3.43 10.73 -13.62
CA LEU A 101 3.52 10.92 -12.16
C LEU A 101 4.26 12.24 -11.83
N PRO A 102 3.89 12.90 -10.70
CA PRO A 102 4.59 14.10 -10.26
C PRO A 102 6.09 13.86 -10.02
N ALA A 103 6.92 14.86 -10.32
CA ALA A 103 8.39 14.74 -10.24
C ALA A 103 8.93 14.45 -8.83
N GLU A 104 8.17 14.80 -7.80
CA GLU A 104 8.53 14.61 -6.38
C GLU A 104 8.31 13.18 -5.89
N VAL A 105 7.57 12.38 -6.65
CA VAL A 105 7.24 11.01 -6.27
C VAL A 105 8.38 10.06 -6.63
N ARG A 106 8.73 9.16 -5.72
CA ARG A 106 9.66 8.05 -6.00
C ARG A 106 8.89 6.80 -6.34
N VAL A 107 9.26 6.15 -7.43
CA VAL A 107 8.55 4.95 -7.92
C VAL A 107 9.43 3.72 -7.84
N ILE A 108 8.93 2.67 -7.22
CA ILE A 108 9.55 1.34 -7.19
C ILE A 108 8.90 0.49 -8.28
N ARG A 109 9.73 -0.10 -9.16
CA ARG A 109 9.30 -0.87 -10.32
C ARG A 109 10.01 -2.21 -10.41
N SER A 110 9.31 -3.19 -11.01
CA SER A 110 9.83 -4.51 -11.38
C SER A 110 10.25 -5.38 -10.19
N TRP A 111 10.64 -6.59 -10.50
CA TRP A 111 11.00 -7.67 -9.58
C TRP A 111 12.36 -8.28 -9.95
N PRO A 112 13.05 -9.02 -9.06
CA PRO A 112 12.72 -9.25 -7.64
C PRO A 112 13.05 -8.05 -6.76
N ARG A 113 12.37 -7.90 -5.62
CA ARG A 113 12.62 -6.84 -4.64
C ARG A 113 12.23 -7.27 -3.22
N ARG A 114 12.97 -6.79 -2.21
CA ARG A 114 12.64 -7.05 -0.81
C ARG A 114 11.29 -6.44 -0.45
N LEU A 115 10.54 -7.11 0.43
CA LEU A 115 9.21 -6.72 0.93
C LEU A 115 8.12 -6.73 -0.16
N GLY A 116 8.40 -7.27 -1.34
CA GLY A 116 7.41 -7.50 -2.38
C GLY A 116 6.65 -6.24 -2.79
N MET A 117 5.33 -6.29 -2.72
CA MET A 117 4.41 -5.21 -3.12
C MET A 117 4.54 -3.94 -2.27
N VAL A 118 5.09 -4.03 -1.06
CA VAL A 118 5.32 -2.89 -0.18
C VAL A 118 6.81 -2.56 -0.02
N ALA A 119 7.62 -2.89 -1.03
CA ALA A 119 9.01 -2.46 -1.08
C ALA A 119 9.14 -0.96 -0.86
N GLY A 120 10.16 -0.54 -0.11
CA GLY A 120 10.35 0.85 0.26
C GLY A 120 9.63 1.28 1.55
N ILE A 121 8.85 0.38 2.17
CA ILE A 121 8.31 0.63 3.50
C ILE A 121 9.38 0.41 4.57
N ASP A 122 9.44 1.29 5.54
CA ASP A 122 10.32 1.24 6.71
C ASP A 122 9.66 1.95 7.90
N ASP A 123 10.34 2.02 9.03
CA ASP A 123 9.88 2.66 10.27
C ASP A 123 9.79 4.20 10.19
N THR A 124 10.21 4.80 9.09
CA THR A 124 10.07 6.24 8.81
C THR A 124 8.78 6.58 8.06
N VAL A 125 8.01 5.56 7.62
CA VAL A 125 6.73 5.74 6.94
C VAL A 125 5.62 5.96 7.94
N ASP A 126 4.81 7.00 7.75
CA ASP A 126 3.72 7.37 8.66
C ASP A 126 2.40 6.66 8.33
N ALA A 127 2.19 6.30 7.06
CA ALA A 127 0.96 5.65 6.60
C ALA A 127 1.16 4.88 5.29
N ALA A 128 0.42 3.78 5.14
CA ALA A 128 0.34 3.02 3.90
C ALA A 128 -1.07 3.13 3.28
N ILE A 129 -1.10 3.23 1.95
CA ILE A 129 -2.31 3.28 1.13
C ILE A 129 -2.20 2.17 0.08
N PHE A 130 -3.26 1.38 -0.08
CA PHE A 130 -3.33 0.29 -1.04
C PHE A 130 -4.36 0.61 -2.13
N ILE A 131 -3.93 0.68 -3.37
CA ILE A 131 -4.76 1.03 -4.53
C ILE A 131 -4.90 -0.20 -5.42
N GLY A 132 -6.14 -0.51 -5.84
CA GLY A 132 -6.41 -1.53 -6.83
C GLY A 132 -6.23 -2.97 -6.34
N TYR A 133 -6.34 -3.23 -5.05
CA TYR A 133 -6.20 -4.56 -4.45
C TYR A 133 -7.44 -5.42 -4.66
N HIS A 134 -7.28 -6.73 -4.55
CA HIS A 134 -8.30 -7.74 -4.81
C HIS A 134 -8.43 -8.76 -3.67
N ALA A 135 -9.46 -9.60 -3.74
CA ALA A 135 -9.72 -10.64 -2.76
C ALA A 135 -8.73 -11.81 -2.87
N GLY A 136 -8.58 -12.56 -1.77
CA GLY A 136 -7.68 -13.71 -1.68
C GLY A 136 -8.19 -14.94 -2.44
N THR A 137 -7.29 -15.90 -2.67
CA THR A 137 -7.50 -17.12 -3.46
C THR A 137 -8.77 -17.89 -3.08
N ASN A 138 -9.10 -17.95 -1.80
CA ASN A 138 -10.20 -18.77 -1.30
C ASN A 138 -11.55 -18.03 -1.25
N ASN A 139 -11.62 -16.80 -1.76
CA ASN A 139 -12.86 -16.02 -1.75
C ASN A 139 -13.64 -16.23 -3.06
N PRO A 140 -14.78 -16.93 -3.04
CA PRO A 140 -15.58 -17.17 -4.24
C PRO A 140 -16.32 -15.90 -4.73
N ALA A 141 -16.38 -14.86 -3.89
CA ALA A 141 -17.09 -13.62 -4.19
C ALA A 141 -16.17 -12.50 -4.74
N GLY A 142 -14.87 -12.76 -4.88
CA GLY A 142 -13.92 -11.75 -5.36
C GLY A 142 -13.78 -11.70 -6.88
N VAL A 143 -13.58 -10.52 -7.44
CA VAL A 143 -13.19 -10.35 -8.85
C VAL A 143 -11.70 -10.63 -8.97
N ARG A 144 -11.32 -11.55 -9.87
CA ARG A 144 -9.91 -11.93 -10.10
C ARG A 144 -9.18 -12.39 -8.84
N ALA A 145 -9.92 -12.94 -7.86
CA ALA A 145 -9.43 -13.34 -6.55
C ALA A 145 -8.24 -14.30 -6.63
N HIS A 146 -7.13 -13.94 -6.00
CA HIS A 146 -5.95 -14.80 -5.86
C HIS A 146 -5.03 -14.27 -4.75
N THR A 147 -3.94 -14.98 -4.47
CA THR A 147 -2.90 -14.51 -3.54
C THR A 147 -1.55 -14.84 -4.16
N PHE A 148 -0.79 -13.84 -4.57
CA PHE A 148 0.51 -13.82 -5.26
C PHE A 148 0.51 -14.46 -6.65
N SER A 149 -0.14 -15.59 -6.85
CA SER A 149 -0.14 -16.27 -8.13
C SER A 149 -1.44 -17.04 -8.36
N SER A 150 -2.29 -16.51 -9.23
CA SER A 150 -3.49 -17.22 -9.69
C SER A 150 -3.17 -18.51 -10.45
N ALA A 151 -1.98 -18.62 -11.03
CA ALA A 151 -1.55 -19.80 -11.78
C ALA A 151 -1.05 -20.93 -10.87
N ASN A 152 -0.37 -20.62 -9.76
CA ASN A 152 0.42 -21.58 -9.01
C ASN A 152 -0.11 -21.90 -7.63
N LEU A 153 -0.79 -20.95 -6.96
CA LEU A 153 -1.18 -21.08 -5.55
C LEU A 153 -2.67 -21.30 -5.39
N THR A 154 -3.04 -22.08 -4.39
CA THR A 154 -4.42 -22.30 -3.96
C THR A 154 -4.69 -21.76 -2.56
N ARG A 155 -3.64 -21.53 -1.76
CA ARG A 155 -3.77 -21.02 -0.39
C ARG A 155 -2.45 -20.43 0.09
N VAL A 156 -2.53 -19.33 0.82
CA VAL A 156 -1.46 -18.83 1.68
C VAL A 156 -2.08 -18.51 3.04
N ALA A 157 -1.47 -19.00 4.12
CA ALA A 157 -1.92 -18.68 5.47
C ALA A 157 -0.77 -18.20 6.34
N LEU A 158 -1.05 -17.29 7.24
CA LEU A 158 -0.16 -16.73 8.22
C LEU A 158 -0.67 -17.08 9.62
N ASN A 159 0.12 -17.81 10.41
CA ASN A 159 -0.27 -18.31 11.74
C ASN A 159 -1.63 -19.03 11.73
N GLY A 160 -1.88 -19.82 10.68
CA GLY A 160 -3.11 -20.62 10.53
C GLY A 160 -4.31 -19.86 9.94
N THR A 161 -4.20 -18.54 9.71
CA THR A 161 -5.27 -17.73 9.10
C THR A 161 -4.95 -17.47 7.64
N ASP A 162 -5.90 -17.73 6.75
CA ASP A 162 -5.76 -17.43 5.32
C ASP A 162 -5.57 -15.93 5.11
N VAL A 163 -4.64 -15.57 4.22
CA VAL A 163 -4.30 -14.17 3.93
C VAL A 163 -4.55 -13.83 2.48
N THR A 164 -4.90 -12.56 2.27
CA THR A 164 -4.87 -11.89 0.97
C THR A 164 -3.55 -11.15 0.82
N GLU A 165 -3.23 -10.68 -0.37
CA GLU A 165 -2.09 -9.77 -0.58
C GLU A 165 -2.23 -8.51 0.29
N GLY A 166 -3.45 -7.97 0.39
CA GLY A 166 -3.72 -6.80 1.24
C GLY A 166 -3.43 -7.06 2.72
N SER A 167 -3.87 -8.19 3.28
CA SER A 167 -3.59 -8.52 4.68
C SER A 167 -2.14 -8.93 4.93
N TRP A 168 -1.50 -9.62 3.99
CA TRP A 168 -0.07 -9.92 4.03
C TRP A 168 0.78 -8.65 4.02
N ASN A 169 0.49 -7.74 3.12
CA ASN A 169 1.20 -6.47 3.00
C ASN A 169 0.95 -5.55 4.21
N ALA A 170 -0.27 -5.60 4.77
CA ALA A 170 -0.56 -4.93 6.04
C ALA A 170 0.24 -5.51 7.21
N ALA A 171 0.48 -6.83 7.22
CA ALA A 171 1.33 -7.46 8.23
C ALA A 171 2.80 -7.05 8.09
N ILE A 172 3.31 -6.87 6.86
CA ILE A 172 4.65 -6.32 6.62
C ILE A 172 4.71 -4.86 7.08
N ALA A 173 3.73 -4.03 6.71
CA ALA A 173 3.63 -2.65 7.16
C ALA A 173 3.60 -2.55 8.69
N GLY A 174 2.80 -3.41 9.33
CA GLY A 174 2.66 -3.50 10.78
C GLY A 174 3.94 -3.92 11.50
N HIS A 175 4.83 -4.68 10.87
CA HIS A 175 6.16 -5.01 11.39
C HIS A 175 6.98 -3.73 11.63
N PHE A 176 6.88 -2.75 10.73
CA PHE A 176 7.54 -1.44 10.84
C PHE A 176 6.72 -0.40 11.64
N GLY A 177 5.57 -0.80 12.19
CA GLY A 177 4.71 0.13 12.93
C GLY A 177 3.84 1.02 12.04
N VAL A 178 3.72 0.73 10.74
CA VAL A 178 2.99 1.52 9.76
C VAL A 178 1.55 1.02 9.64
N PRO A 179 0.54 1.88 9.87
CA PRO A 179 -0.85 1.51 9.64
C PRO A 179 -1.21 1.58 8.15
N VAL A 180 -2.03 0.64 7.68
CA VAL A 180 -2.76 0.79 6.42
C VAL A 180 -4.00 1.64 6.69
N ILE A 181 -4.06 2.82 6.10
CA ILE A 181 -5.12 3.79 6.40
C ILE A 181 -6.24 3.81 5.38
N MET A 182 -5.94 3.37 4.15
CA MET A 182 -6.90 3.36 3.06
C MET A 182 -6.61 2.23 2.08
N MET A 183 -7.67 1.64 1.52
CA MET A 183 -7.60 0.65 0.45
C MET A 183 -8.69 0.89 -0.59
N SER A 184 -8.37 0.69 -1.88
CA SER A 184 -9.35 0.54 -2.96
C SER A 184 -9.33 -0.87 -3.54
N GLY A 185 -10.50 -1.33 -3.98
CA GLY A 185 -10.67 -2.65 -4.57
C GLY A 185 -12.15 -3.03 -4.70
N ASP A 186 -12.41 -4.32 -4.89
CA ASP A 186 -13.78 -4.82 -4.86
C ASP A 186 -14.32 -4.96 -3.42
N ASP A 187 -15.62 -5.16 -3.29
CA ASP A 187 -16.31 -5.30 -2.00
C ASP A 187 -15.76 -6.46 -1.16
N ALA A 188 -15.43 -7.58 -1.79
CA ALA A 188 -14.88 -8.76 -1.11
C ALA A 188 -13.47 -8.50 -0.56
N ALA A 189 -12.60 -7.88 -1.35
CA ALA A 189 -11.24 -7.51 -0.95
C ALA A 189 -11.24 -6.56 0.26
N ILE A 190 -12.11 -5.54 0.23
CA ILE A 190 -12.27 -4.59 1.32
C ILE A 190 -12.71 -5.29 2.60
N ALA A 191 -13.69 -6.21 2.51
CA ALA A 191 -14.18 -6.96 3.65
C ALA A 191 -13.08 -7.83 4.29
N GLU A 192 -12.26 -8.51 3.48
CA GLU A 192 -11.16 -9.36 3.95
C GLU A 192 -10.07 -8.54 4.66
N VAL A 193 -9.63 -7.43 4.06
CA VAL A 193 -8.58 -6.61 4.67
C VAL A 193 -9.09 -5.94 5.95
N ARG A 194 -10.32 -5.45 5.99
CA ARG A 194 -10.94 -4.93 7.23
C ARG A 194 -11.00 -5.96 8.34
N LYS A 195 -11.25 -7.22 8.02
CA LYS A 195 -11.22 -8.30 9.02
C LYS A 195 -9.84 -8.45 9.67
N ALA A 196 -8.78 -8.18 8.93
CA ALA A 196 -7.40 -8.27 9.42
C ALA A 196 -6.94 -7.01 10.16
N VAL A 197 -7.15 -5.82 9.57
CA VAL A 197 -6.60 -4.56 10.09
C VAL A 197 -7.57 -3.78 10.99
N GLY A 198 -8.85 -4.12 10.96
CA GLY A 198 -9.91 -3.36 11.65
C GLY A 198 -10.36 -2.16 10.82
N ASP A 199 -10.28 -0.96 11.41
CA ASP A 199 -10.72 0.27 10.76
C ASP A 199 -9.74 0.70 9.64
N LEU A 200 -10.28 1.01 8.46
CA LEU A 200 -9.59 1.68 7.36
C LEU A 200 -10.64 2.39 6.48
N GLU A 201 -10.23 3.47 5.82
CA GLU A 201 -11.05 4.05 4.75
C GLU A 201 -11.01 3.13 3.54
N ALA A 202 -12.15 3.02 2.84
CA ALA A 202 -12.24 2.15 1.68
C ALA A 202 -12.93 2.83 0.50
N ALA A 203 -12.38 2.60 -0.69
CA ALA A 203 -12.98 2.96 -1.97
C ALA A 203 -13.40 1.69 -2.69
N GLU A 204 -14.70 1.34 -2.61
CA GLU A 204 -15.27 0.24 -3.39
C GLU A 204 -15.37 0.68 -4.85
N THR A 205 -14.43 0.22 -5.69
CA THR A 205 -14.34 0.56 -7.12
C THR A 205 -15.28 -0.28 -7.96
N LYS A 206 -15.62 -1.46 -7.45
CA LYS A 206 -16.54 -2.40 -8.08
C LYS A 206 -17.11 -3.36 -7.05
N ARG A 207 -18.24 -3.96 -7.43
CA ARG A 207 -18.89 -5.05 -6.70
C ARG A 207 -18.86 -6.31 -7.53
N SER A 208 -18.45 -7.41 -6.95
CA SER A 208 -18.35 -8.68 -7.63
C SER A 208 -19.72 -9.22 -8.03
N LEU A 209 -19.81 -9.70 -9.28
CA LEU A 209 -20.87 -10.56 -9.77
C LEU A 209 -20.36 -11.97 -10.07
N GLY A 210 -19.05 -12.18 -9.89
CA GLY A 210 -18.30 -13.40 -10.10
C GLY A 210 -16.85 -13.11 -10.43
N PHE A 211 -16.03 -14.15 -10.57
CA PHE A 211 -14.58 -14.02 -10.78
C PHE A 211 -14.19 -13.17 -12.02
N HIS A 212 -15.03 -13.16 -13.07
CA HIS A 212 -14.80 -12.44 -14.33
C HIS A 212 -15.86 -11.37 -14.62
N SER A 213 -16.66 -10.98 -13.64
CA SER A 213 -17.78 -10.05 -13.85
C SER A 213 -18.00 -9.15 -12.63
N ALA A 214 -18.29 -7.88 -12.86
CA ALA A 214 -18.52 -6.91 -11.79
C ALA A 214 -19.49 -5.80 -12.22
N LEU A 215 -20.20 -5.26 -11.24
CA LEU A 215 -20.78 -3.92 -11.32
C LEU A 215 -19.69 -2.93 -10.92
N THR A 216 -19.19 -2.14 -11.88
CA THR A 216 -18.01 -1.29 -11.67
C THR A 216 -18.32 0.20 -11.79
N LEU A 217 -17.55 1.00 -11.07
CA LEU A 217 -17.49 2.45 -11.32
C LEU A 217 -16.79 2.72 -12.66
N THR A 218 -17.12 3.86 -13.27
CA THR A 218 -16.30 4.37 -14.37
C THR A 218 -14.92 4.82 -13.84
N PRO A 219 -13.87 4.85 -14.67
CA PRO A 219 -12.53 5.25 -14.22
C PRO A 219 -12.48 6.65 -13.59
N GLN A 220 -13.34 7.57 -14.06
CA GLN A 220 -13.45 8.90 -13.48
C GLN A 220 -14.07 8.88 -12.08
N ALA A 221 -15.16 8.12 -11.91
CA ALA A 221 -15.85 8.00 -10.62
C ALA A 221 -14.96 7.28 -9.59
N SER A 222 -14.24 6.24 -10.02
CA SER A 222 -13.29 5.50 -9.18
C SER A 222 -12.18 6.41 -8.65
N ALA A 223 -11.50 7.15 -9.53
CA ALA A 223 -10.45 8.09 -9.14
C ALA A 223 -10.96 9.16 -8.17
N THR A 224 -12.16 9.72 -8.42
CA THR A 224 -12.79 10.69 -7.52
C THR A 224 -13.07 10.10 -6.13
N LEU A 225 -13.61 8.88 -6.09
CA LEU A 225 -13.88 8.19 -4.83
C LEU A 225 -12.58 7.92 -4.05
N ILE A 226 -11.52 7.45 -4.73
CA ILE A 226 -10.20 7.20 -4.13
C ILE A 226 -9.64 8.49 -3.52
N GLY A 227 -9.61 9.59 -4.27
CA GLY A 227 -9.12 10.87 -3.76
C GLY A 227 -9.87 11.34 -2.51
N ASN A 228 -11.20 11.19 -2.48
CA ASN A 228 -12.03 11.53 -1.31
C ASN A 228 -11.69 10.63 -0.11
N ARG A 229 -11.53 9.32 -0.31
CA ARG A 229 -11.22 8.37 0.76
C ARG A 229 -9.80 8.55 1.30
N VAL A 230 -8.83 8.84 0.45
CA VAL A 230 -7.47 9.20 0.90
C VAL A 230 -7.50 10.47 1.73
N SER A 231 -8.21 11.52 1.29
CA SER A 231 -8.35 12.75 2.08
C SER A 231 -8.98 12.49 3.45
N ALA A 232 -10.03 11.67 3.53
CA ALA A 232 -10.66 11.28 4.78
C ALA A 232 -9.70 10.46 5.67
N ALA A 233 -8.97 9.49 5.11
CA ALA A 233 -7.99 8.70 5.83
C ALA A 233 -6.87 9.57 6.41
N MET A 234 -6.31 10.45 5.61
CA MET A 234 -5.22 11.36 6.02
C MET A 234 -5.65 12.30 7.14
N SER A 235 -6.90 12.80 7.12
CA SER A 235 -7.42 13.71 8.16
C SER A 235 -7.54 13.05 9.54
N ARG A 236 -7.69 11.72 9.58
CA ARG A 236 -7.80 10.94 10.82
C ARG A 236 -6.72 9.86 10.96
N ARG A 237 -5.56 10.01 10.31
CA ARG A 237 -4.51 8.99 10.25
C ARG A 237 -4.08 8.43 11.60
N SER A 238 -4.12 9.23 12.66
CA SER A 238 -3.77 8.81 14.03
C SER A 238 -4.77 7.84 14.66
N ALA A 239 -5.95 7.66 14.06
CA ALA A 239 -6.95 6.70 14.53
C ALA A 239 -6.62 5.26 14.11
N PHE A 240 -5.93 5.08 12.98
CA PHE A 240 -5.59 3.76 12.46
C PHE A 240 -4.46 3.10 13.24
N ARG A 241 -4.47 1.78 13.28
CA ARG A 241 -3.48 0.99 14.02
C ARG A 241 -2.75 0.03 13.08
N PRO A 242 -1.42 -0.12 13.25
CA PRO A 242 -0.66 -1.14 12.52
C PRO A 242 -1.16 -2.54 12.86
N LEU A 243 -1.26 -3.40 11.85
CA LEU A 243 -1.57 -4.81 12.05
C LEU A 243 -0.39 -5.49 12.77
N LYS A 244 -0.63 -6.00 13.97
CA LYS A 244 0.38 -6.74 14.71
C LYS A 244 0.21 -8.24 14.51
N VAL A 245 1.27 -8.88 14.05
CA VAL A 245 1.34 -10.34 13.88
C VAL A 245 2.22 -10.93 14.96
N GLN A 246 1.75 -12.02 15.55
CA GLN A 246 2.53 -12.76 16.54
C GLN A 246 3.76 -13.39 15.89
N THR A 247 4.93 -13.22 16.49
CA THR A 247 6.20 -13.79 16.03
C THR A 247 6.70 -14.86 17.02
N PRO A 248 7.44 -15.89 16.55
CA PRO A 248 7.78 -16.18 15.17
C PRO A 248 6.52 -16.50 14.34
N VAL A 249 6.56 -16.18 13.05
CA VAL A 249 5.44 -16.43 12.15
C VAL A 249 5.55 -17.81 11.52
N THR A 250 4.40 -18.46 11.34
CA THR A 250 4.27 -19.71 10.59
C THR A 250 3.51 -19.41 9.31
N VAL A 251 4.06 -19.85 8.18
CA VAL A 251 3.45 -19.65 6.86
C VAL A 251 3.16 -21.00 6.24
N ASP A 252 1.90 -21.22 5.85
CA ASP A 252 1.47 -22.36 5.05
C ASP A 252 1.23 -21.91 3.62
N VAL A 253 1.79 -22.65 2.65
CA VAL A 253 1.63 -22.38 1.23
C VAL A 253 1.15 -23.64 0.53
N SER A 254 0.02 -23.54 -0.18
CA SER A 254 -0.53 -24.64 -0.96
C SER A 254 -0.47 -24.32 -2.46
N PHE A 255 -0.03 -25.27 -3.25
CA PHE A 255 0.18 -25.15 -4.67
C PHE A 255 -0.94 -25.85 -5.45
N LYS A 256 -1.13 -25.49 -6.72
CA LYS A 256 -1.99 -26.20 -7.65
C LYS A 256 -1.40 -27.53 -8.13
N HIS A 257 -0.07 -27.65 -8.07
CA HIS A 257 0.69 -28.83 -8.47
C HIS A 257 1.55 -29.30 -7.29
N TYR A 258 1.76 -30.61 -7.17
CA TYR A 258 2.50 -31.18 -6.03
C TYR A 258 4.04 -31.05 -6.18
N LEU A 259 4.57 -30.90 -7.41
CA LEU A 259 6.02 -30.83 -7.64
C LEU A 259 6.71 -29.70 -6.84
N PRO A 260 6.15 -28.47 -6.75
CA PRO A 260 6.77 -27.43 -5.91
C PRO A 260 6.90 -27.83 -4.45
N SER A 261 5.89 -28.49 -3.86
CA SER A 261 5.95 -28.95 -2.45
C SER A 261 6.99 -30.05 -2.24
N GLU A 262 7.20 -30.92 -3.22
CA GLU A 262 8.24 -31.97 -3.18
C GLU A 262 9.64 -31.37 -3.21
N ILE A 263 9.90 -30.45 -4.16
CA ILE A 263 11.24 -29.85 -4.33
C ILE A 263 11.59 -28.95 -3.15
N LEU A 264 10.67 -28.13 -2.66
CA LEU A 264 10.90 -27.26 -1.51
C LEU A 264 11.24 -28.09 -0.26
N ALA A 265 10.63 -29.26 -0.07
CA ALA A 265 10.89 -30.15 1.07
C ALA A 265 12.32 -30.74 1.10
N TYR A 266 13.11 -30.63 0.03
CA TYR A 266 14.54 -30.97 0.07
C TYR A 266 15.37 -29.94 0.85
N LEU A 267 14.83 -28.74 1.09
CA LEU A 267 15.47 -27.73 1.90
C LEU A 267 14.98 -27.83 3.36
N PRO A 268 15.87 -27.88 4.37
CA PRO A 268 15.50 -28.00 5.78
C PRO A 268 14.57 -26.88 6.30
N LEU A 269 14.45 -25.80 5.55
CA LEU A 269 13.56 -24.67 5.86
C LEU A 269 12.09 -25.03 5.74
N PHE A 270 11.75 -25.99 4.87
CA PHE A 270 10.37 -26.33 4.53
C PHE A 270 9.95 -27.68 5.09
N GLU A 271 8.84 -27.71 5.77
CA GLU A 271 8.10 -28.92 6.15
C GLU A 271 7.02 -29.18 5.11
N ARG A 272 7.04 -30.35 4.45
CA ARG A 272 5.94 -30.76 3.59
C ARG A 272 4.77 -31.24 4.46
N THR A 273 3.65 -30.52 4.43
CA THR A 273 2.49 -30.80 5.28
C THR A 273 1.45 -31.68 4.62
N ASP A 274 1.40 -31.67 3.27
CA ASP A 274 0.61 -32.60 2.45
C ASP A 274 1.18 -32.70 1.03
N SER A 275 0.43 -33.36 0.10
CA SER A 275 0.90 -33.55 -1.28
C SER A 275 1.17 -32.25 -2.05
N HIS A 276 0.48 -31.15 -1.69
CA HIS A 276 0.54 -29.88 -2.41
C HIS A 276 1.00 -28.71 -1.53
N SER A 277 1.34 -28.96 -0.25
CA SER A 277 1.55 -27.88 0.70
C SER A 277 2.88 -28.02 1.41
N VAL A 278 3.46 -26.86 1.69
CA VAL A 278 4.60 -26.71 2.58
C VAL A 278 4.30 -25.72 3.68
N ARG A 279 5.01 -25.88 4.79
CA ARG A 279 5.07 -24.95 5.90
C ARG A 279 6.49 -24.48 6.10
N PHE A 280 6.67 -23.22 6.43
CA PHE A 280 7.93 -22.69 6.95
C PHE A 280 7.69 -21.78 8.14
N ARG A 281 8.74 -21.57 8.93
CA ARG A 281 8.73 -20.62 10.04
C ARG A 281 9.74 -19.51 9.76
N ALA A 282 9.33 -18.29 10.09
CA ALA A 282 10.19 -17.12 9.96
C ALA A 282 10.17 -16.35 11.29
N LYS A 283 11.29 -15.70 11.60
CA LYS A 283 11.40 -14.92 12.84
C LYS A 283 10.46 -13.72 12.87
N ASP A 284 10.17 -13.15 11.70
CA ASP A 284 9.34 -11.97 11.51
C ASP A 284 8.76 -11.89 10.08
N MET A 285 7.99 -10.84 9.79
CA MET A 285 7.39 -10.63 8.47
C MET A 285 8.40 -10.26 7.38
N VAL A 286 9.56 -9.71 7.73
CA VAL A 286 10.62 -9.40 6.75
C VAL A 286 11.23 -10.69 6.21
N GLU A 287 11.55 -11.65 7.10
CA GLU A 287 12.04 -12.95 6.70
C GLU A 287 10.96 -13.77 5.98
N ALA A 288 9.72 -13.75 6.48
CA ALA A 288 8.60 -14.41 5.81
C ALA A 288 8.40 -13.89 4.37
N SER A 289 8.47 -12.59 4.18
CA SER A 289 8.38 -11.96 2.86
C SER A 289 9.52 -12.39 1.93
N ALA A 290 10.76 -12.47 2.45
CA ALA A 290 11.92 -12.91 1.65
C ALA A 290 11.76 -14.37 1.18
N ILE A 291 11.28 -15.26 2.06
CA ILE A 291 11.02 -16.66 1.71
C ILE A 291 9.87 -16.77 0.69
N MET A 292 8.81 -16.00 0.84
CA MET A 292 7.70 -15.97 -0.14
C MET A 292 8.17 -15.44 -1.50
N SER A 293 9.02 -14.41 -1.53
CA SER A 293 9.62 -13.95 -2.80
C SER A 293 10.46 -15.05 -3.47
N PHE A 294 11.23 -15.81 -2.69
CA PHE A 294 11.96 -16.97 -3.23
C PHE A 294 11.00 -18.01 -3.83
N ILE A 295 9.91 -18.35 -3.14
CA ILE A 295 8.92 -19.32 -3.64
C ILE A 295 8.27 -18.83 -4.95
N GLY A 296 7.98 -17.54 -5.05
CA GLY A 296 7.30 -16.95 -6.22
C GLY A 296 8.20 -16.68 -7.41
N ASP A 297 9.44 -16.25 -7.16
CA ASP A 297 10.30 -15.64 -8.18
C ASP A 297 11.46 -16.54 -8.63
N TYR A 298 11.88 -17.52 -7.77
CA TYR A 298 13.00 -18.38 -8.15
C TYR A 298 12.68 -19.31 -9.31
N ARG A 299 13.50 -19.24 -10.34
CA ARG A 299 13.48 -20.14 -11.51
C ARG A 299 14.91 -20.46 -11.91
N PRO A 300 15.26 -21.73 -12.15
CA PRO A 300 16.63 -22.10 -12.51
C PRO A 300 17.07 -21.61 -13.89
N ASP A 301 16.13 -21.26 -14.75
CA ASP A 301 16.30 -20.77 -16.10
C ASP A 301 16.21 -19.25 -16.25
N ILE A 302 16.32 -18.51 -15.13
CA ILE A 302 16.34 -17.04 -15.15
C ILE A 302 17.52 -16.58 -16.01
N THR A 303 17.19 -15.86 -17.08
CA THR A 303 18.14 -15.11 -17.90
C THR A 303 17.91 -13.63 -17.74
N PRO A 304 18.95 -12.79 -17.86
CA PRO A 304 18.83 -11.33 -17.76
C PRO A 304 17.90 -10.75 -18.83
#